data_f3e901d7377a4e9c4d078e7ed2935f77
#
_entry.id   f3e901d7377a4e9c4d078e7ed2935f77
#
_cell.length_a   1.000
_cell.length_b   1.000
_cell.length_c   1.000
_cell.angle_alpha   90.00
_cell.angle_beta   90.00
_cell.angle_gamma   90.00
#
_symmetry.space_group_name_H-M   'P 1'
#
loop_
_entity.id
_entity.type
_entity.pdbx_description
1 polymer ?
#
loop_
_entity_poly.entity_id
_entity_poly.type
_entity_poly.pdbx_seq_one_letter_code
_entity_poly.pdbx_strand_id
1 'polypeptide(L)'
;LLTPDEITAMVKACTRTMDRALIMMLYEGGFRIGEIGTMTWGDLTFDKYGIIANVNFKTNMPRYVRLIMAREYLAQWRACYKPDPNGERLVFVNERGKPLIHATINKRLKCIAKDAGIRKHITPHVFRHSRITHLIKEKVPESVIKLMMWGNISTDMFRTYAHLTGQDIDSAMLESYGISVTDNDNATTRLEPVQCPHCRKINPPISNYCFSCGQRLSDVVIDTDEGIQQSVIRDNPDILRQLIDERIAEMKRKGEL
;
A
#
# COMPACT_ATOMS: atom_id res chain seq x y z
N LEU A 1 -1.59 -16.49 -2.68
CA LEU A 1 -0.87 -15.23 -2.49
C LEU A 1 -1.65 -14.07 -3.10
N LEU A 2 -1.48 -12.89 -2.53
CA LEU A 2 -1.99 -11.64 -3.09
C LEU A 2 -0.98 -11.07 -4.08
N THR A 3 -1.48 -10.54 -5.19
CA THR A 3 -0.67 -9.74 -6.11
C THR A 3 -0.61 -8.28 -5.64
N PRO A 4 0.35 -7.46 -6.11
CA PRO A 4 0.38 -6.02 -5.85
C PRO A 4 -0.90 -5.30 -6.27
N ASP A 5 -1.49 -5.70 -7.40
CA ASP A 5 -2.75 -5.12 -7.90
C ASP A 5 -3.94 -5.45 -7.00
N GLU A 6 -4.01 -6.68 -6.47
CA GLU A 6 -5.05 -7.07 -5.50
C GLU A 6 -4.92 -6.28 -4.18
N ILE A 7 -3.69 -6.04 -3.71
CA ILE A 7 -3.46 -5.19 -2.52
C ILE A 7 -3.92 -3.76 -2.80
N THR A 8 -3.57 -3.22 -3.95
CA THR A 8 -4.01 -1.90 -4.41
C THR A 8 -5.53 -1.81 -4.48
N ALA A 9 -6.19 -2.81 -5.05
CA ALA A 9 -7.66 -2.89 -5.14
C ALA A 9 -8.30 -2.91 -3.75
N MET A 10 -7.73 -3.69 -2.81
CA MET A 10 -8.21 -3.72 -1.42
C MET A 10 -8.08 -2.37 -0.73
N VAL A 11 -6.95 -1.67 -0.89
CA VAL A 11 -6.77 -0.33 -0.30
C VAL A 11 -7.75 0.67 -0.89
N LYS A 12 -7.99 0.61 -2.21
CA LYS A 12 -8.99 1.47 -2.90
C LYS A 12 -10.42 1.18 -2.46
N ALA A 13 -10.76 -0.08 -2.20
CA ALA A 13 -12.09 -0.49 -1.72
C ALA A 13 -12.36 -0.07 -0.26
N CYS A 14 -11.33 0.29 0.52
CA CYS A 14 -11.52 0.73 1.90
C CYS A 14 -12.20 2.09 1.99
N THR A 15 -13.29 2.17 2.72
CA THR A 15 -13.99 3.42 3.04
C THR A 15 -13.44 4.13 4.28
N ARG A 16 -12.82 3.37 5.22
CA ARG A 16 -12.28 3.90 6.48
C ARG A 16 -10.76 4.04 6.40
N THR A 17 -10.23 5.15 6.92
CA THR A 17 -8.78 5.41 7.01
C THR A 17 -8.05 4.32 7.81
N MET A 18 -8.67 3.83 8.90
CA MET A 18 -8.13 2.75 9.72
C MET A 18 -7.94 1.45 8.91
N ASP A 19 -8.88 1.10 8.04
CA ASP A 19 -8.81 -0.15 7.27
C ASP A 19 -7.71 -0.06 6.20
N ARG A 20 -7.51 1.10 5.59
CA ARG A 20 -6.36 1.35 4.68
C ARG A 20 -5.02 1.17 5.40
N ALA A 21 -4.90 1.79 6.59
CA ALA A 21 -3.72 1.65 7.42
C ALA A 21 -3.50 0.19 7.83
N LEU A 22 -4.54 -0.53 8.22
CA LEU A 22 -4.48 -1.94 8.62
C LEU A 22 -3.97 -2.82 7.47
N ILE A 23 -4.50 -2.67 6.24
CA ILE A 23 -4.07 -3.44 5.07
C ILE A 23 -2.60 -3.19 4.77
N MET A 24 -2.17 -1.93 4.74
CA MET A 24 -0.79 -1.58 4.43
C MET A 24 0.18 -2.06 5.52
N MET A 25 -0.20 -1.99 6.79
CA MET A 25 0.57 -2.56 7.89
C MET A 25 0.72 -4.08 7.75
N LEU A 26 -0.39 -4.78 7.51
CA LEU A 26 -0.37 -6.24 7.32
C LEU A 26 0.51 -6.66 6.13
N TYR A 27 0.45 -5.92 5.03
CA TYR A 27 1.23 -6.23 3.84
C TYR A 27 2.70 -5.83 4.02
N GLU A 28 2.99 -4.56 4.20
CA GLU A 28 4.36 -4.06 4.19
C GLU A 28 5.19 -4.61 5.36
N GLY A 29 4.61 -4.61 6.55
CA GLY A 29 5.28 -5.09 7.77
C GLY A 29 5.21 -6.60 7.97
N GLY A 30 4.32 -7.30 7.25
CA GLY A 30 4.09 -8.73 7.43
C GLY A 30 3.74 -9.08 8.88
N PHE A 31 3.04 -8.21 9.60
CA PHE A 31 2.72 -8.39 11.01
C PHE A 31 1.80 -9.59 11.24
N ARG A 32 2.03 -10.28 12.36
CA ARG A 32 1.08 -11.28 12.85
C ARG A 32 -0.14 -10.57 13.42
N ILE A 33 -1.27 -11.24 13.38
CA ILE A 33 -2.54 -10.66 13.86
C ILE A 33 -2.47 -10.25 15.34
N GLY A 34 -1.77 -11.01 16.16
CA GLY A 34 -1.59 -10.68 17.57
C GLY A 34 -0.71 -9.44 17.77
N GLU A 35 0.29 -9.23 16.91
CA GLU A 35 1.13 -8.02 16.92
C GLU A 35 0.31 -6.77 16.59
N ILE A 36 -0.55 -6.87 15.56
CA ILE A 36 -1.47 -5.78 15.19
C ILE A 36 -2.47 -5.47 16.31
N GLY A 37 -3.02 -6.51 16.96
CA GLY A 37 -4.03 -6.33 18.01
C GLY A 37 -3.52 -5.69 19.30
N THR A 38 -2.22 -5.76 19.55
CA THR A 38 -1.58 -5.21 20.77
C THR A 38 -0.69 -4.01 20.50
N MET A 39 -0.47 -3.65 19.24
CA MET A 39 0.41 -2.54 18.84
C MET A 39 -0.12 -1.21 19.38
N THR A 40 0.75 -0.44 20.01
CA THR A 40 0.47 0.90 20.51
C THR A 40 1.09 1.98 19.63
N TRP A 41 0.64 3.22 19.75
CA TRP A 41 1.26 4.35 19.06
C TRP A 41 2.71 4.59 19.51
N GLY A 42 3.07 4.16 20.73
CA GLY A 42 4.43 4.22 21.25
C GLY A 42 5.40 3.24 20.58
N ASP A 43 4.87 2.15 19.99
CA ASP A 43 5.68 1.21 19.22
C ASP A 43 6.07 1.76 17.84
N LEU A 44 5.51 2.90 17.42
CA LEU A 44 5.67 3.52 16.11
C LEU A 44 6.44 4.84 16.20
N THR A 45 7.62 4.89 15.61
CA THR A 45 8.41 6.12 15.48
C THR A 45 8.36 6.62 14.05
N PHE A 46 7.83 7.84 13.86
CA PHE A 46 7.75 8.51 12.55
C PHE A 46 9.04 9.29 12.29
N ASP A 47 9.66 9.06 11.13
CA ASP A 47 10.83 9.81 10.68
C ASP A 47 10.69 10.30 9.24
N LYS A 48 11.76 10.89 8.69
CA LYS A 48 11.77 11.41 7.31
C LYS A 48 11.64 10.32 6.23
N TYR A 49 11.97 9.07 6.54
CA TYR A 49 11.96 7.95 5.59
C TYR A 49 10.72 7.07 5.71
N GLY A 50 9.92 7.22 6.77
CA GLY A 50 8.75 6.39 6.98
C GLY A 50 8.40 6.23 8.44
N ILE A 51 8.16 4.99 8.85
CA ILE A 51 7.86 4.60 10.23
C ILE A 51 8.76 3.44 10.62
N ILE A 52 9.25 3.49 11.84
CA ILE A 52 9.87 2.35 12.50
C ILE A 52 8.85 1.73 13.43
N ALA A 53 8.54 0.46 13.25
CA ALA A 53 7.72 -0.31 14.16
C ALA A 53 8.60 -1.25 14.98
N ASN A 54 8.59 -1.08 16.30
CA ASN A 54 9.26 -1.95 17.24
C ASN A 54 8.24 -2.96 17.77
N VAL A 55 8.45 -4.24 17.49
CA VAL A 55 7.50 -5.30 17.82
C VAL A 55 8.10 -6.21 18.88
N ASN A 56 7.49 -6.21 20.07
CA ASN A 56 7.82 -7.08 21.19
C ASN A 56 6.64 -7.99 21.50
N PHE A 57 6.43 -9.05 20.72
CA PHE A 57 5.30 -9.94 20.93
C PHE A 57 5.75 -11.36 21.30
N LYS A 58 5.07 -11.95 22.28
CA LYS A 58 5.11 -13.35 22.81
C LYS A 58 6.35 -14.24 22.57
N THR A 59 7.15 -13.99 21.54
CA THR A 59 8.31 -14.81 21.16
C THR A 59 9.60 -14.32 21.78
N ASN A 60 9.57 -13.26 22.63
CA ASN A 60 10.75 -12.57 23.18
C ASN A 60 11.85 -12.23 22.15
N MET A 61 11.48 -12.22 20.85
CA MET A 61 12.35 -11.82 19.75
C MET A 61 11.87 -10.46 19.22
N PRO A 62 12.47 -9.35 19.70
CA PRO A 62 12.11 -8.02 19.22
C PRO A 62 12.40 -7.93 17.71
N ARG A 63 11.47 -7.31 16.99
CA ARG A 63 11.61 -7.09 15.55
C ARG A 63 11.61 -5.60 15.28
N TYR A 64 12.54 -5.18 14.47
CA TYR A 64 12.57 -3.85 13.87
C TYR A 64 12.01 -3.93 12.47
N VAL A 65 10.94 -3.22 12.19
CA VAL A 65 10.29 -3.20 10.88
C VAL A 65 10.22 -1.78 10.35
N ARG A 66 10.87 -1.55 9.20
CA ARG A 66 10.78 -0.28 8.49
C ARG A 66 9.57 -0.30 7.56
N LEU A 67 8.70 0.70 7.70
CA LEU A 67 7.51 0.91 6.89
C LEU A 67 7.65 2.22 6.12
N ILE A 68 7.49 2.19 4.83
CA ILE A 68 7.61 3.34 3.93
C ILE A 68 6.24 3.65 3.34
N MET A 69 5.58 2.65 2.76
CA MET A 69 4.27 2.77 2.10
C MET A 69 3.13 3.01 3.09
N ALA A 70 3.18 2.37 4.27
CA ALA A 70 2.15 2.51 5.30
C ALA A 70 2.14 3.88 5.99
N ARG A 71 3.21 4.68 5.85
CA ARG A 71 3.39 5.95 6.56
C ARG A 71 2.21 6.89 6.40
N GLU A 72 1.81 7.15 5.17
CA GLU A 72 0.76 8.11 4.86
C GLU A 72 -0.61 7.62 5.38
N TYR A 73 -0.92 6.35 5.20
CA TYR A 73 -2.16 5.76 5.69
C TYR A 73 -2.26 5.79 7.22
N LEU A 74 -1.15 5.54 7.91
CA LEU A 74 -1.08 5.65 9.36
C LEU A 74 -1.19 7.09 9.84
N ALA A 75 -0.58 8.05 9.13
CA ALA A 75 -0.71 9.47 9.43
C ALA A 75 -2.16 9.94 9.28
N GLN A 76 -2.84 9.55 8.20
CA GLN A 76 -4.27 9.82 7.99
C GLN A 76 -5.14 9.20 9.09
N TRP A 77 -4.87 7.94 9.45
CA TRP A 77 -5.58 7.28 10.53
C TRP A 77 -5.34 7.98 11.88
N ARG A 78 -4.09 8.37 12.16
CA ARG A 78 -3.73 9.10 13.39
C ARG A 78 -4.45 10.43 13.50
N ALA A 79 -4.60 11.16 12.40
CA ALA A 79 -5.32 12.42 12.36
C ALA A 79 -6.84 12.26 12.64
N CYS A 80 -7.41 11.10 12.28
CA CYS A 80 -8.83 10.77 12.54
C CYS A 80 -9.03 10.04 13.87
N TYR A 81 -7.94 9.67 14.57
CA TYR A 81 -8.02 8.87 15.79
C TYR A 81 -8.56 9.70 16.95
N LYS A 82 -9.55 9.14 17.65
CA LYS A 82 -10.13 9.75 18.85
C LYS A 82 -10.19 8.71 19.96
N PRO A 83 -9.85 9.05 21.20
CA PRO A 83 -9.21 10.27 21.68
C PRO A 83 -7.73 10.38 21.27
N ASP A 84 -7.06 11.48 21.66
CA ASP A 84 -5.67 11.78 21.27
C ASP A 84 -4.74 10.55 21.29
N PRO A 85 -4.01 10.26 20.21
CA PRO A 85 -3.18 9.06 20.06
C PRO A 85 -1.86 9.20 20.83
N ASN A 86 -1.89 9.02 22.14
CA ASN A 86 -0.68 8.94 22.96
C ASN A 86 -0.01 7.56 22.86
N GLY A 87 1.23 7.45 23.38
CA GLY A 87 2.06 6.26 23.23
C GLY A 87 1.46 4.96 23.80
N GLU A 88 0.59 5.03 24.79
CA GLU A 88 0.00 3.87 25.45
C GLU A 88 -1.25 3.34 24.72
N ARG A 89 -1.82 4.14 23.82
CA ARG A 89 -3.05 3.75 23.12
C ARG A 89 -2.77 2.81 21.97
N LEU A 90 -3.69 1.84 21.80
CA LEU A 90 -3.62 0.90 20.69
C LEU A 90 -3.81 1.61 19.35
N VAL A 91 -3.06 1.20 18.35
CA VAL A 91 -3.16 1.74 16.99
C VAL A 91 -4.50 1.34 16.36
N PHE A 92 -4.91 0.07 16.52
CA PHE A 92 -6.11 -0.47 15.90
C PHE A 92 -7.16 -0.84 16.96
N VAL A 93 -8.28 -0.13 16.94
CA VAL A 93 -9.34 -0.27 17.92
C VAL A 93 -10.70 -0.44 17.25
N ASN A 94 -11.64 -1.04 17.96
CA ASN A 94 -13.04 -1.03 17.56
C ASN A 94 -13.72 0.31 17.96
N GLU A 95 -14.99 0.47 17.63
CA GLU A 95 -15.78 1.68 17.92
C GLU A 95 -15.89 1.99 19.43
N ARG A 96 -15.64 1.00 20.30
CA ARG A 96 -15.62 1.14 21.74
C ARG A 96 -14.22 1.37 22.33
N GLY A 97 -13.19 1.62 21.48
CA GLY A 97 -11.81 1.80 21.90
C GLY A 97 -11.11 0.50 22.39
N LYS A 98 -11.71 -0.68 22.18
CA LYS A 98 -11.14 -1.97 22.55
C LYS A 98 -10.28 -2.55 21.43
N PRO A 99 -9.30 -3.42 21.73
CA PRO A 99 -8.48 -4.08 20.73
C PRO A 99 -9.31 -4.76 19.65
N LEU A 100 -8.86 -4.74 18.41
CA LEU A 100 -9.43 -5.57 17.35
C LEU A 100 -9.10 -7.04 17.62
N ILE A 101 -10.12 -7.85 17.89
CA ILE A 101 -9.96 -9.29 18.03
C ILE A 101 -9.79 -9.96 16.67
N HIS A 102 -9.15 -11.11 16.67
CA HIS A 102 -8.85 -11.92 15.47
C HIS A 102 -10.07 -12.09 14.54
N ALA A 103 -11.22 -12.44 15.09
CA ALA A 103 -12.45 -12.63 14.31
C ALA A 103 -12.89 -11.34 13.60
N THR A 104 -12.76 -10.18 14.28
CA THR A 104 -13.13 -8.88 13.71
C THR A 104 -12.22 -8.49 12.55
N ILE A 105 -10.90 -8.70 12.69
CA ILE A 105 -9.94 -8.41 11.62
C ILE A 105 -10.25 -9.29 10.41
N ASN A 106 -10.41 -10.61 10.60
CA ASN A 106 -10.73 -11.53 9.50
C ASN A 106 -12.05 -11.19 8.80
N LYS A 107 -13.09 -10.83 9.57
CA LYS A 107 -14.36 -10.38 8.99
C LYS A 107 -14.18 -9.13 8.13
N ARG A 108 -13.44 -8.13 8.63
CA ARG A 108 -13.15 -6.90 7.87
C ARG A 108 -12.39 -7.18 6.59
N LEU A 109 -11.31 -7.96 6.66
CA LEU A 109 -10.52 -8.34 5.48
C LEU A 109 -11.36 -9.07 4.44
N LYS A 110 -12.27 -9.96 4.88
CA LYS A 110 -13.19 -10.66 3.99
C LYS A 110 -14.17 -9.70 3.29
N CYS A 111 -14.74 -8.74 4.03
CA CYS A 111 -15.62 -7.72 3.43
C CYS A 111 -14.86 -6.88 2.40
N ILE A 112 -13.70 -6.33 2.78
CA ILE A 112 -12.89 -5.50 1.88
C ILE A 112 -12.47 -6.27 0.63
N ALA A 113 -12.05 -7.54 0.77
CA ALA A 113 -11.70 -8.38 -0.38
C ALA A 113 -12.89 -8.59 -1.33
N LYS A 114 -14.09 -8.80 -0.77
CA LYS A 114 -15.32 -8.91 -1.56
C LYS A 114 -15.61 -7.62 -2.32
N ASP A 115 -15.50 -6.47 -1.64
CA ASP A 115 -15.75 -5.15 -2.24
C ASP A 115 -14.70 -4.81 -3.31
N ALA A 116 -13.48 -5.33 -3.16
CA ALA A 116 -12.41 -5.26 -4.15
C ALA A 116 -12.53 -6.27 -5.30
N GLY A 117 -13.57 -7.12 -5.32
CA GLY A 117 -13.76 -8.15 -6.34
C GLY A 117 -12.83 -9.37 -6.20
N ILE A 118 -12.16 -9.54 -5.07
CA ILE A 118 -11.20 -10.62 -4.84
C ILE A 118 -11.92 -11.84 -4.26
N ARG A 119 -11.83 -12.97 -4.97
CA ARG A 119 -12.48 -14.24 -4.57
C ARG A 119 -11.62 -15.13 -3.65
N LYS A 120 -10.36 -14.74 -3.42
CA LYS A 120 -9.43 -15.51 -2.58
C LYS A 120 -9.81 -15.43 -1.10
N HIS A 121 -9.50 -16.47 -0.34
CA HIS A 121 -9.62 -16.44 1.12
C HIS A 121 -8.50 -15.59 1.71
N ILE A 122 -8.83 -14.40 2.21
CA ILE A 122 -7.87 -13.42 2.71
C ILE A 122 -7.80 -13.46 4.23
N THR A 123 -6.60 -13.64 4.74
CA THR A 123 -6.26 -13.60 6.17
C THR A 123 -4.96 -12.82 6.37
N PRO A 124 -4.63 -12.38 7.59
CA PRO A 124 -3.33 -11.75 7.88
C PRO A 124 -2.13 -12.61 7.49
N HIS A 125 -2.25 -13.93 7.58
CA HIS A 125 -1.24 -14.87 7.12
C HIS A 125 -0.98 -14.77 5.61
N VAL A 126 -2.03 -14.61 4.81
CA VAL A 126 -1.90 -14.45 3.36
C VAL A 126 -1.11 -13.18 3.02
N PHE A 127 -1.36 -12.07 3.72
CA PHE A 127 -0.56 -10.84 3.55
C PHE A 127 0.91 -11.08 3.85
N ARG A 128 1.21 -11.73 4.98
CA ARG A 128 2.58 -12.04 5.38
C ARG A 128 3.30 -12.94 4.38
N HIS A 129 2.64 -14.03 3.94
CA HIS A 129 3.19 -14.92 2.91
C HIS A 129 3.43 -14.19 1.59
N SER A 130 2.48 -13.35 1.17
CA SER A 130 2.64 -12.54 -0.04
C SER A 130 3.83 -11.59 0.09
N ARG A 131 3.99 -10.93 1.24
CA ARG A 131 5.12 -10.01 1.45
C ARG A 131 6.47 -10.72 1.42
N ILE A 132 6.58 -11.87 2.08
CA ILE A 132 7.83 -12.66 2.05
C ILE A 132 8.16 -13.07 0.62
N THR A 133 7.18 -13.60 -0.12
CA THR A 133 7.36 -13.99 -1.52
C THR A 133 7.77 -12.81 -2.40
N HIS A 134 7.17 -11.62 -2.19
CA HIS A 134 7.54 -10.42 -2.96
C HIS A 134 8.96 -9.97 -2.61
N LEU A 135 9.35 -9.95 -1.33
CA LEU A 135 10.71 -9.58 -0.92
C LEU A 135 11.77 -10.52 -1.51
N ILE A 136 11.48 -11.84 -1.60
CA ILE A 136 12.36 -12.81 -2.26
C ILE A 136 12.50 -12.47 -3.75
N LYS A 137 11.37 -12.27 -4.45
CA LYS A 137 11.37 -11.87 -5.87
C LYS A 137 12.06 -10.52 -6.11
N GLU A 138 12.02 -9.62 -5.13
CA GLU A 138 12.71 -8.33 -5.13
C GLU A 138 14.21 -8.46 -4.80
N LYS A 139 14.72 -9.70 -4.68
CA LYS A 139 16.12 -10.01 -4.35
C LYS A 139 16.60 -9.36 -3.03
N VAL A 140 15.68 -9.15 -2.07
CA VAL A 140 16.06 -8.70 -0.73
C VAL A 140 16.81 -9.82 -0.02
N PRO A 141 17.98 -9.55 0.60
CA PRO A 141 18.78 -10.59 1.25
C PRO A 141 17.99 -11.40 2.28
N GLU A 142 18.16 -12.71 2.26
CA GLU A 142 17.45 -13.66 3.16
C GLU A 142 17.61 -13.28 4.64
N SER A 143 18.81 -12.86 5.04
CA SER A 143 19.10 -12.41 6.42
C SER A 143 18.22 -11.22 6.83
N VAL A 144 18.00 -10.27 5.92
CA VAL A 144 17.14 -9.10 6.15
C VAL A 144 15.69 -9.53 6.29
N ILE A 145 15.21 -10.42 5.40
CA ILE A 145 13.86 -10.97 5.47
C ILE A 145 13.65 -11.74 6.78
N LYS A 146 14.60 -12.57 7.18
CA LYS A 146 14.55 -13.33 8.43
C LYS A 146 14.45 -12.41 9.65
N LEU A 147 15.30 -11.39 9.73
CA LEU A 147 15.25 -10.41 10.82
C LEU A 147 13.93 -9.64 10.84
N MET A 148 13.49 -9.13 9.69
CA MET A 148 12.25 -8.38 9.57
C MET A 148 11.02 -9.22 9.95
N MET A 149 10.95 -10.46 9.49
CA MET A 149 9.76 -11.30 9.68
C MET A 149 9.76 -12.06 10.99
N TRP A 150 10.89 -12.56 11.45
CA TRP A 150 10.98 -13.43 12.64
C TRP A 150 11.82 -12.86 13.77
N GLY A 151 12.61 -11.81 13.53
CA GLY A 151 13.52 -11.24 14.53
C GLY A 151 14.77 -12.12 14.80
N ASN A 152 14.95 -13.19 14.00
CA ASN A 152 16.02 -14.16 14.19
C ASN A 152 16.55 -14.68 12.86
N ILE A 153 17.86 -14.63 12.68
CA ILE A 153 18.58 -15.12 11.51
C ILE A 153 18.56 -16.66 11.42
N SER A 154 18.60 -17.34 12.58
CA SER A 154 18.69 -18.81 12.67
C SER A 154 17.33 -19.51 12.47
N THR A 155 16.28 -18.82 12.03
CA THR A 155 14.97 -19.41 11.84
C THR A 155 14.93 -20.37 10.64
N ASP A 156 14.35 -21.56 10.83
CA ASP A 156 14.10 -22.52 9.76
C ASP A 156 12.83 -22.24 8.94
N MET A 157 12.03 -21.26 9.38
CA MET A 157 10.76 -20.91 8.73
C MET A 157 10.91 -20.46 7.27
N PHE A 158 12.11 -20.02 6.87
CA PHE A 158 12.40 -19.64 5.50
C PHE A 158 12.41 -20.82 4.53
N ARG A 159 12.64 -22.04 5.01
CA ARG A 159 12.63 -23.29 4.22
C ARG A 159 11.33 -23.47 3.41
N THR A 160 10.20 -22.98 3.93
CA THR A 160 8.92 -22.99 3.22
C THR A 160 8.97 -22.26 1.88
N TYR A 161 9.93 -21.34 1.72
CA TYR A 161 10.10 -20.51 0.52
C TYR A 161 11.30 -20.94 -0.35
N ALA A 162 12.01 -22.01 0.03
CA ALA A 162 13.22 -22.45 -0.68
C ALA A 162 12.98 -22.79 -2.16
N HIS A 163 11.75 -23.19 -2.51
CA HIS A 163 11.37 -23.46 -3.89
C HIS A 163 11.36 -22.21 -4.80
N LEU A 164 11.34 -21.01 -4.22
CA LEU A 164 11.38 -19.73 -4.96
C LEU A 164 12.81 -19.31 -5.31
N THR A 165 13.81 -19.92 -4.65
CA THR A 165 15.23 -19.54 -4.82
C THR A 165 15.97 -20.38 -5.86
N GLY A 166 15.38 -21.45 -6.38
CA GLY A 166 16.02 -22.32 -7.38
C GLY A 166 16.33 -21.61 -8.69
N GLN A 167 15.40 -20.84 -9.22
CA GLN A 167 15.62 -20.01 -10.42
C GLN A 167 16.59 -18.86 -10.17
N ASP A 168 16.64 -18.34 -8.94
CA ASP A 168 17.56 -17.28 -8.56
C ASP A 168 19.01 -17.74 -8.52
N ILE A 169 19.26 -19.05 -8.22
CA ILE A 169 20.62 -19.63 -8.26
C ILE A 169 21.16 -19.61 -9.68
N ASP A 170 20.37 -20.08 -10.64
CA ASP A 170 20.76 -20.09 -12.04
C ASP A 170 21.01 -18.68 -12.56
N SER A 171 20.10 -17.74 -12.29
CA SER A 171 20.25 -16.33 -12.67
C SER A 171 21.48 -15.70 -12.03
N ALA A 172 21.71 -15.90 -10.74
CA ALA A 172 22.87 -15.35 -10.03
C ALA A 172 24.17 -15.92 -10.55
N MET A 173 24.21 -17.22 -10.87
CA MET A 173 25.40 -17.85 -11.44
C MET A 173 25.68 -17.34 -12.85
N LEU A 174 24.66 -17.19 -13.70
CA LEU A 174 24.81 -16.65 -15.05
C LEU A 174 25.25 -15.19 -15.00
N GLU A 175 24.65 -14.34 -14.14
CA GLU A 175 25.09 -12.97 -13.93
C GLU A 175 26.54 -12.87 -13.46
N SER A 176 27.00 -13.78 -12.58
CA SER A 176 28.38 -13.80 -12.09
C SER A 176 29.40 -14.07 -13.21
N TYR A 177 28.98 -14.74 -14.28
CA TYR A 177 29.76 -14.97 -15.48
C TYR A 177 29.52 -13.94 -16.59
N GLY A 178 28.77 -12.86 -16.30
CA GLY A 178 28.47 -11.81 -17.27
C GLY A 178 27.44 -12.20 -18.33
N ILE A 179 26.69 -13.27 -18.09
CA ILE A 179 25.61 -13.74 -18.96
C ILE A 179 24.29 -13.11 -18.46
N SER A 180 23.79 -12.12 -19.17
CA SER A 180 22.51 -11.50 -18.85
C SER A 180 21.35 -12.38 -19.34
N VAL A 181 20.58 -12.94 -18.42
CA VAL A 181 19.31 -13.58 -18.73
C VAL A 181 18.24 -12.48 -18.78
N THR A 182 17.81 -12.13 -19.99
CA THR A 182 16.65 -11.27 -20.19
C THR A 182 15.39 -12.09 -19.95
N ASP A 183 14.96 -12.18 -18.71
CA ASP A 183 13.62 -12.68 -18.37
C ASP A 183 12.57 -11.65 -18.84
N ASN A 184 12.15 -11.75 -20.10
CA ASN A 184 11.10 -10.92 -20.68
C ASN A 184 9.68 -11.24 -20.16
N ASP A 185 9.51 -12.24 -19.28
CA ASP A 185 8.19 -12.75 -18.90
C ASP A 185 7.72 -12.38 -17.49
N ASN A 186 8.47 -11.62 -16.70
CA ASN A 186 8.08 -11.27 -15.34
C ASN A 186 8.14 -9.76 -15.05
N ALA A 187 7.46 -8.95 -15.85
CA ALA A 187 7.05 -7.62 -15.41
C ALA A 187 5.94 -7.76 -14.34
N THR A 188 6.27 -8.35 -13.19
CA THR A 188 5.39 -8.32 -12.05
C THR A 188 5.31 -6.88 -11.59
N THR A 189 4.12 -6.27 -11.74
CA THR A 189 3.83 -4.93 -11.22
C THR A 189 4.26 -4.88 -9.76
N ARG A 190 5.30 -4.10 -9.47
CA ARG A 190 5.77 -3.90 -8.09
C ARG A 190 4.94 -2.85 -7.41
N LEU A 191 4.64 -3.06 -6.14
CA LEU A 191 4.03 -2.04 -5.31
C LEU A 191 5.16 -1.18 -4.73
N GLU A 192 5.54 -0.12 -5.43
CA GLU A 192 6.67 0.75 -5.06
C GLU A 192 6.18 2.12 -4.59
N PRO A 193 6.78 2.68 -3.52
CA PRO A 193 6.48 4.06 -3.13
C PRO A 193 7.00 5.02 -4.19
N VAL A 194 6.25 6.10 -4.44
CA VAL A 194 6.56 7.10 -5.47
C VAL A 194 7.23 8.32 -4.83
N GLN A 195 8.44 8.64 -5.24
CA GLN A 195 9.10 9.87 -4.82
C GLN A 195 8.62 11.06 -5.66
N CYS A 196 8.16 12.11 -5.01
CA CYS A 196 7.76 13.33 -5.69
C CYS A 196 8.95 14.01 -6.39
N PRO A 197 8.88 14.30 -7.69
CA PRO A 197 9.97 14.96 -8.41
C PRO A 197 10.21 16.40 -7.94
N HIS A 198 9.18 17.07 -7.43
CA HIS A 198 9.25 18.46 -6.99
C HIS A 198 9.79 18.61 -5.55
N CYS A 199 9.17 17.96 -4.55
CA CYS A 199 9.54 18.13 -3.14
C CYS A 199 10.29 16.93 -2.56
N ARG A 200 10.55 15.88 -3.34
CA ARG A 200 11.24 14.64 -2.98
C ARG A 200 10.61 13.85 -1.81
N LYS A 201 9.39 14.18 -1.42
CA LYS A 201 8.65 13.41 -0.42
C LYS A 201 8.22 12.07 -1.01
N ILE A 202 8.25 11.04 -0.16
CA ILE A 202 7.84 9.68 -0.53
C ILE A 202 6.34 9.58 -0.32
N ASN A 203 5.65 9.08 -1.34
CA ASN A 203 4.19 8.91 -1.39
C ASN A 203 3.84 7.43 -1.53
N PRO A 204 2.65 7.00 -1.09
CA PRO A 204 2.16 5.65 -1.34
C PRO A 204 2.12 5.30 -2.84
N PRO A 205 2.24 4.00 -3.19
CA PRO A 205 2.28 3.55 -4.59
C PRO A 205 1.08 3.98 -5.44
N ILE A 206 -0.07 4.17 -4.82
CA ILE A 206 -1.33 4.51 -5.50
C ILE A 206 -1.64 6.02 -5.49
N SER A 207 -0.67 6.85 -5.10
CA SER A 207 -0.87 8.30 -5.03
C SER A 207 -0.79 8.94 -6.40
N ASN A 208 -1.88 9.58 -6.82
CA ASN A 208 -1.90 10.37 -8.07
C ASN A 208 -1.27 11.74 -7.89
N TYR A 209 -1.29 12.26 -6.67
CA TYR A 209 -0.73 13.56 -6.31
C TYR A 209 0.13 13.44 -5.05
N CYS A 210 1.15 14.28 -4.95
CA CYS A 210 1.98 14.36 -3.76
C CYS A 210 1.18 14.96 -2.60
N PHE A 211 1.11 14.23 -1.48
CA PHE A 211 0.40 14.67 -0.28
C PHE A 211 1.00 15.94 0.35
N SER A 212 2.27 16.25 0.03
CA SER A 212 2.98 17.39 0.63
C SER A 212 2.88 18.67 -0.20
N CYS A 213 3.02 18.59 -1.52
CA CYS A 213 3.07 19.77 -2.39
C CYS A 213 2.02 19.79 -3.51
N GLY A 214 1.15 18.76 -3.58
CA GLY A 214 0.11 18.68 -4.59
C GLY A 214 0.59 18.34 -6.00
N GLN A 215 1.92 18.16 -6.21
CA GLN A 215 2.46 17.79 -7.53
C GLN A 215 1.86 16.46 -8.01
N ARG A 216 1.45 16.39 -9.28
CA ARG A 216 0.99 15.16 -9.92
C ARG A 216 2.12 14.15 -10.01
N LEU A 217 1.84 12.89 -9.63
CA LEU A 217 2.82 11.81 -9.54
C LEU A 217 2.63 10.69 -10.57
N SER A 218 1.43 10.58 -11.16
CA SER A 218 1.13 9.55 -12.15
C SER A 218 0.72 10.19 -13.47
N ASP A 219 1.25 9.64 -14.57
CA ASP A 219 0.79 9.98 -15.92
C ASP A 219 -0.45 9.15 -16.34
N VAL A 220 -0.96 8.30 -15.46
CA VAL A 220 -2.22 7.62 -15.71
C VAL A 220 -3.30 8.69 -15.76
N VAL A 221 -3.78 8.96 -16.95
CA VAL A 221 -5.01 9.70 -17.17
C VAL A 221 -6.10 8.89 -16.46
N ILE A 222 -6.38 9.27 -15.20
CA ILE A 222 -7.68 8.90 -14.66
C ILE A 222 -8.63 9.64 -15.61
N ASP A 223 -9.60 8.94 -16.18
CA ASP A 223 -10.78 9.56 -16.77
C ASP A 223 -11.42 10.43 -15.68
N THR A 224 -10.82 11.58 -15.46
CA THR A 224 -11.42 12.68 -14.73
C THR A 224 -12.50 13.24 -15.66
N ASP A 225 -13.50 13.87 -15.11
CA ASP A 225 -14.57 14.52 -15.89
C ASP A 225 -14.04 15.33 -17.09
N GLU A 226 -12.81 15.84 -17.03
CA GLU A 226 -12.13 16.51 -18.16
C GLU A 226 -11.76 15.56 -19.31
N GLY A 227 -11.33 14.31 -19.02
CA GLY A 227 -11.05 13.32 -20.07
C GLY A 227 -12.33 12.82 -20.72
N ILE A 228 -13.40 12.64 -19.93
CA ILE A 228 -14.74 12.31 -20.42
C ILE A 228 -15.31 13.50 -21.18
N GLN A 229 -15.15 14.72 -20.70
CA GLN A 229 -15.56 15.94 -21.42
C GLN A 229 -14.81 16.10 -22.73
N GLN A 230 -13.50 15.87 -22.78
CA GLN A 230 -12.72 15.97 -24.01
C GLN A 230 -13.07 14.87 -25.01
N SER A 231 -13.36 13.66 -24.59
CA SER A 231 -13.83 12.59 -25.48
C SER A 231 -15.24 12.88 -25.99
N VAL A 232 -16.17 13.27 -25.12
CA VAL A 232 -17.54 13.64 -25.48
C VAL A 232 -17.57 14.85 -26.43
N ILE A 233 -16.72 15.85 -26.19
CA ILE A 233 -16.58 17.05 -27.05
C ILE A 233 -15.99 16.67 -28.41
N ARG A 234 -15.00 15.80 -28.48
CA ARG A 234 -14.38 15.37 -29.74
C ARG A 234 -15.30 14.49 -30.57
N ASP A 235 -16.10 13.65 -29.92
CA ASP A 235 -17.02 12.74 -30.60
C ASP A 235 -18.40 13.36 -30.91
N ASN A 236 -18.69 14.54 -30.34
CA ASN A 236 -19.94 15.27 -30.51
C ASN A 236 -19.72 16.79 -30.75
N PRO A 237 -19.23 17.20 -31.91
CA PRO A 237 -18.91 18.60 -32.22
C PRO A 237 -20.11 19.55 -32.11
N ASP A 238 -21.33 19.04 -32.27
CA ASP A 238 -22.55 19.84 -32.17
C ASP A 238 -22.88 20.25 -30.74
N ILE A 239 -22.55 19.40 -29.73
CA ILE A 239 -22.68 19.74 -28.30
C ILE A 239 -21.72 20.86 -27.95
N LEU A 240 -20.50 20.85 -28.48
CA LEU A 240 -19.53 21.91 -28.27
C LEU A 240 -20.03 23.26 -28.80
N ARG A 241 -20.61 23.26 -30.02
CA ARG A 241 -21.20 24.47 -30.63
C ARG A 241 -22.33 25.02 -29.76
N GLN A 242 -23.23 24.17 -29.30
CA GLN A 242 -24.35 24.56 -28.46
C GLN A 242 -23.86 25.21 -27.13
N LEU A 243 -22.87 24.60 -26.46
CA LEU A 243 -22.28 25.14 -25.24
C LEU A 243 -21.58 26.49 -25.45
N ILE A 244 -20.90 26.67 -26.59
CA ILE A 244 -20.26 27.94 -26.95
C ILE A 244 -21.32 29.01 -27.20
N ASP A 245 -22.36 28.69 -27.98
CA ASP A 245 -23.45 29.64 -28.26
C ASP A 245 -24.20 30.07 -26.99
N GLU A 246 -24.49 29.13 -26.09
CA GLU A 246 -25.07 29.42 -24.78
C GLU A 246 -24.19 30.34 -23.93
N ARG A 247 -22.88 30.10 -23.93
CA ARG A 247 -21.92 30.93 -23.17
C ARG A 247 -21.79 32.32 -23.74
N ILE A 248 -21.74 32.46 -25.05
CA ILE A 248 -21.74 33.76 -25.76
C ILE A 248 -23.03 34.55 -25.45
N ALA A 249 -24.18 33.84 -25.46
CA ALA A 249 -25.47 34.48 -25.12
C ALA A 249 -25.53 34.94 -23.64
N GLU A 250 -24.92 34.18 -22.76
CA GLU A 250 -24.80 34.57 -21.34
C GLU A 250 -23.89 35.79 -21.15
N MET A 251 -22.72 35.83 -21.80
CA MET A 251 -21.78 36.95 -21.73
C MET A 251 -22.38 38.23 -22.30
N LYS A 252 -23.11 38.11 -23.41
CA LYS A 252 -23.88 39.26 -23.96
C LYS A 252 -24.94 39.78 -23.01
N ARG A 253 -25.62 38.88 -22.27
CA ARG A 253 -26.60 39.27 -21.24
C ARG A 253 -25.96 39.99 -20.04
N LYS A 254 -24.73 39.63 -19.72
CA LYS A 254 -23.97 40.23 -18.61
C LYS A 254 -23.21 41.49 -19.00
N GLY A 255 -23.20 41.86 -20.29
CA GLY A 255 -22.46 43.04 -20.78
C GLY A 255 -20.95 42.85 -20.78
N GLU A 256 -20.49 41.60 -20.84
CA GLU A 256 -19.07 41.24 -20.86
C GLU A 256 -18.54 41.04 -22.31
N LEU A 257 -19.41 41.23 -23.31
CA LEU A 257 -19.13 41.19 -24.76
C LEU A 257 -19.93 42.25 -25.50
#